data_973dbd6af02c6f28739bfcfc522b3b79
#
_entry.id   973dbd6af02c6f28739bfcfc522b3b79
#
_cell.length_a   1.000
_cell.length_b   1.000
_cell.length_c   1.000
_cell.angle_alpha   90.00
_cell.angle_beta   90.00
_cell.angle_gamma   90.00
#
_symmetry.space_group_name_H-M   'P 1'
#
loop_
_entity.id
_entity.type
_entity.pdbx_description
1 polymer ?
#
loop_
_entity_poly.entity_id
_entity_poly.type
_entity_poly.pdbx_seq_one_letter_code
_entity_poly.pdbx_strand_id
1 'polypeptide(L)'
;LSNSGAEANENALKLASFATGRDKIVAFKKSFHGRTSGAVAVTDNPKIVAPFNASHKVQFAELNNIESVEALIKNDDVAAVIIEGIQGVGGINIPKPEFLESLEALCHAHGTLLILDEIQSGCGRSGKFFAFQYSNVTPDIVTMAKGIANGFPVGATLISPKFEAVKGQLGTTFGGNYLGMAAAIAVMDIIKDEKLVENAAEVGAYIMANLPKSDKIKCVKGYGLMI
;
A
#
# COMPACT_ATOMS: atom_id res chain seq x y z
N LEU A 1 -5.18 14.47 -0.27
CA LEU A 1 -4.70 14.41 -1.66
C LEU A 1 -3.26 14.88 -1.73
N SER A 2 -2.48 14.28 -2.64
CA SER A 2 -1.08 14.58 -2.92
C SER A 2 -0.79 14.41 -4.42
N ASN A 3 0.49 14.37 -4.84
CA ASN A 3 0.84 14.33 -6.26
C ASN A 3 1.51 13.02 -6.68
N SER A 4 1.88 12.19 -5.72
CA SER A 4 2.58 10.93 -5.96
C SER A 4 2.29 9.89 -4.88
N GLY A 5 2.63 8.64 -5.17
CA GLY A 5 2.53 7.56 -4.18
C GLY A 5 3.49 7.75 -3.00
N ALA A 6 4.71 8.25 -3.25
CA ALA A 6 5.65 8.53 -2.17
C ALA A 6 5.11 9.59 -1.21
N GLU A 7 4.49 10.67 -1.71
CA GLU A 7 3.84 11.67 -0.86
C GLU A 7 2.64 11.10 -0.11
N ALA A 8 1.85 10.22 -0.75
CA ALA A 8 0.73 9.56 -0.08
C ALA A 8 1.22 8.69 1.10
N ASN A 9 2.30 7.94 0.90
CA ASN A 9 2.93 7.15 1.97
C ASN A 9 3.56 8.04 3.06
N GLU A 10 4.24 9.13 2.71
CA GLU A 10 4.73 10.12 3.72
C GLU A 10 3.60 10.64 4.58
N ASN A 11 2.47 11.00 3.97
CA ASN A 11 1.29 11.47 4.68
C ASN A 11 0.72 10.39 5.60
N ALA A 12 0.66 9.13 5.14
CA ALA A 12 0.18 8.01 5.94
C ALA A 12 1.07 7.75 7.18
N LEU A 13 2.40 7.71 6.97
CA LEU A 13 3.37 7.52 8.06
C LEU A 13 3.32 8.66 9.07
N LYS A 14 3.27 9.91 8.58
CA LYS A 14 3.18 11.11 9.41
C LYS A 14 1.88 11.14 10.21
N LEU A 15 0.74 10.81 9.58
CA LEU A 15 -0.55 10.75 10.24
C LEU A 15 -0.58 9.67 11.33
N ALA A 16 -0.02 8.49 11.04
CA ALA A 16 0.08 7.42 12.02
C ALA A 16 0.91 7.82 13.24
N SER A 17 2.03 8.52 13.01
CA SER A 17 2.87 9.03 14.10
C SER A 17 2.13 10.08 14.94
N PHE A 18 1.40 11.01 14.32
CA PHE A 18 0.58 11.99 15.05
C PHE A 18 -0.52 11.33 15.89
N ALA A 19 -1.23 10.36 15.30
CA ALA A 19 -2.36 9.70 15.95
C ALA A 19 -1.95 8.83 17.15
N THR A 20 -0.77 8.22 17.10
CA THR A 20 -0.29 7.31 18.14
C THR A 20 0.72 7.95 19.11
N GLY A 21 1.32 9.08 18.74
CA GLY A 21 2.44 9.68 19.47
C GLY A 21 3.74 8.87 19.37
N ARG A 22 3.80 7.85 18.48
CA ARG A 22 4.93 6.93 18.32
C ARG A 22 5.70 7.26 17.03
N ASP A 23 6.96 6.81 16.92
CA ASP A 23 7.84 7.13 15.79
C ASP A 23 8.47 5.91 15.10
N LYS A 24 8.15 4.70 15.56
CA LYS A 24 8.65 3.45 14.99
C LYS A 24 7.65 2.89 13.99
N ILE A 25 8.15 2.43 12.86
CA ILE A 25 7.35 1.81 11.79
C ILE A 25 7.85 0.39 11.54
N VAL A 26 6.92 -0.53 11.30
CA VAL A 26 7.22 -1.87 10.78
C VAL A 26 6.81 -1.92 9.31
N ALA A 27 7.72 -2.38 8.46
CA ALA A 27 7.51 -2.66 7.04
C ALA A 27 7.87 -4.12 6.74
N PHE A 28 7.83 -4.54 5.48
CA PHE A 28 8.09 -5.92 5.11
C PHE A 28 9.33 -6.06 4.22
N LYS A 29 9.99 -7.20 4.33
CA LYS A 29 11.07 -7.57 3.39
C LYS A 29 10.56 -7.51 1.96
N LYS A 30 11.43 -7.04 1.04
CA LYS A 30 11.14 -6.83 -0.39
C LYS A 30 10.07 -5.77 -0.67
N SER A 31 9.69 -4.94 0.30
CA SER A 31 8.72 -3.85 0.08
C SER A 31 9.32 -2.70 -0.73
N PHE A 32 8.43 -1.97 -1.42
CA PHE A 32 8.74 -0.71 -2.06
C PHE A 32 7.61 0.31 -1.85
N HIS A 33 7.91 1.40 -1.12
CA HIS A 33 6.92 2.42 -0.77
C HIS A 33 7.23 3.82 -1.32
N GLY A 34 8.40 4.00 -1.94
CA GLY A 34 8.77 5.28 -2.55
C GLY A 34 10.22 5.68 -2.30
N ARG A 35 10.56 6.93 -2.65
CA ARG A 35 11.93 7.46 -2.57
C ARG A 35 12.06 8.77 -1.79
N THR A 36 10.97 9.30 -1.26
CA THR A 36 11.01 10.42 -0.30
C THR A 36 11.49 9.92 1.06
N SER A 37 11.75 10.78 2.01
CA SER A 37 12.53 10.44 3.21
C SER A 37 11.93 9.29 4.02
N GLY A 38 10.67 9.37 4.44
CA GLY A 38 10.01 8.29 5.18
C GLY A 38 9.67 7.10 4.28
N ALA A 39 9.20 7.34 3.05
CA ALA A 39 8.86 6.28 2.12
C ALA A 39 10.06 5.42 1.72
N VAL A 40 11.26 6.01 1.56
CA VAL A 40 12.47 5.23 1.29
C VAL A 40 12.95 4.45 2.52
N ALA A 41 12.73 4.98 3.72
CA ALA A 41 13.09 4.30 4.95
C ALA A 41 12.29 3.00 5.16
N VAL A 42 11.02 2.96 4.74
CA VAL A 42 10.15 1.77 4.80
C VAL A 42 10.26 0.88 3.55
N THR A 43 11.14 1.24 2.60
CA THR A 43 11.46 0.43 1.42
C THR A 43 12.64 -0.49 1.71
N ASP A 44 12.49 -1.81 1.53
CA ASP A 44 13.55 -2.80 1.79
C ASP A 44 14.58 -2.82 0.66
N ASN A 45 15.33 -1.72 0.53
CA ASN A 45 16.44 -1.61 -0.41
C ASN A 45 17.52 -0.66 0.14
N PRO A 46 18.53 -1.17 0.85
CA PRO A 46 19.57 -0.33 1.46
C PRO A 46 20.40 0.48 0.45
N LYS A 47 20.39 0.10 -0.84
CA LYS A 47 21.15 0.82 -1.88
C LYS A 47 20.57 2.19 -2.22
N ILE A 48 19.31 2.45 -1.87
CA ILE A 48 18.64 3.73 -2.16
C ILE A 48 18.35 4.55 -0.89
N VAL A 49 18.72 4.05 0.29
CA VAL A 49 18.63 4.78 1.56
C VAL A 49 19.92 5.58 1.75
N ALA A 50 19.84 6.90 1.54
CA ALA A 50 20.97 7.78 1.80
C ALA A 50 21.19 7.94 3.32
N PRO A 51 22.42 8.31 3.78
CA PRO A 51 22.66 8.59 5.20
C PRO A 51 21.66 9.60 5.81
N PHE A 52 21.23 10.57 5.04
CA PHE A 52 20.20 11.54 5.40
C PHE A 52 18.85 10.88 5.77
N ASN A 53 18.51 9.75 5.16
CA ASN A 53 17.25 9.04 5.37
C ASN A 53 17.35 7.97 6.48
N ALA A 54 18.55 7.67 6.96
CA ALA A 54 18.81 6.54 7.87
C ALA A 54 18.38 6.78 9.33
N SER A 55 17.88 7.98 9.66
CA SER A 55 17.46 8.34 11.02
C SER A 55 16.08 7.82 11.43
N HIS A 56 15.29 7.34 10.47
CA HIS A 56 13.95 6.80 10.73
C HIS A 56 14.02 5.46 11.45
N LYS A 57 13.19 5.27 12.47
CA LYS A 57 13.10 4.00 13.22
C LYS A 57 12.21 3.02 12.48
N VAL A 58 12.81 2.20 11.63
CA VAL A 58 12.09 1.20 10.82
C VAL A 58 12.65 -0.19 11.08
N GLN A 59 11.76 -1.17 11.17
CA GLN A 59 12.10 -2.59 11.23
C GLN A 59 11.33 -3.36 10.16
N PHE A 60 11.92 -4.45 9.67
CA PHE A 60 11.33 -5.23 8.58
C PHE A 60 10.96 -6.63 9.06
N ALA A 61 9.68 -6.98 8.90
CA ALA A 61 9.12 -8.31 9.15
C ALA A 61 9.15 -9.16 7.88
N GLU A 62 9.00 -10.47 8.04
CA GLU A 62 8.83 -11.41 6.93
C GLU A 62 7.37 -11.45 6.48
N LEU A 63 7.12 -11.38 5.17
CA LEU A 63 5.77 -11.48 4.62
C LEU A 63 5.17 -12.87 4.91
N ASN A 64 3.89 -12.91 5.29
CA ASN A 64 3.16 -14.13 5.65
C ASN A 64 3.72 -14.88 6.88
N ASN A 65 4.42 -14.18 7.77
CA ASN A 65 4.92 -14.69 9.05
C ASN A 65 4.48 -13.73 10.16
N ILE A 66 3.38 -14.08 10.86
CA ILE A 66 2.78 -13.21 11.88
C ILE A 66 3.67 -13.10 13.12
N GLU A 67 4.37 -14.15 13.48
CA GLU A 67 5.29 -14.19 14.63
C GLU A 67 6.43 -13.18 14.45
N SER A 68 6.87 -12.97 13.20
CA SER A 68 7.89 -11.96 12.89
C SER A 68 7.39 -10.54 13.12
N VAL A 69 6.11 -10.28 12.94
CA VAL A 69 5.48 -8.97 13.23
C VAL A 69 5.28 -8.82 14.73
N GLU A 70 4.74 -9.83 15.40
CA GLU A 70 4.49 -9.83 16.85
C GLU A 70 5.76 -9.51 17.64
N ALA A 71 6.89 -10.13 17.26
CA ALA A 71 8.19 -9.86 17.88
C ALA A 71 8.60 -8.39 17.81
N LEU A 72 8.15 -7.65 16.79
CA LEU A 72 8.50 -6.25 16.55
C LEU A 72 7.56 -5.25 17.23
N ILE A 73 6.27 -5.60 17.43
CA ILE A 73 5.25 -4.67 17.96
C ILE A 73 4.88 -4.90 19.42
N LYS A 74 5.35 -5.99 20.04
CA LYS A 74 5.02 -6.41 21.41
C LYS A 74 5.28 -5.38 22.54
N ASN A 75 6.07 -4.35 22.26
CA ASN A 75 6.41 -3.32 23.26
C ASN A 75 5.47 -2.10 23.16
N ASP A 76 4.45 -2.12 22.33
CA ASP A 76 3.49 -1.02 22.12
C ASP A 76 4.14 0.32 21.71
N ASP A 77 5.30 0.25 21.04
CA ASP A 77 6.10 1.41 20.63
C ASP A 77 6.03 1.71 19.12
N VAL A 78 5.28 0.90 18.36
CA VAL A 78 5.13 1.01 16.92
C VAL A 78 3.93 1.89 16.57
N ALA A 79 4.13 2.91 15.74
CA ALA A 79 3.08 3.79 15.23
C ALA A 79 2.20 3.09 14.19
N ALA A 80 2.83 2.42 13.24
CA ALA A 80 2.12 1.71 12.17
C ALA A 80 2.91 0.52 11.63
N VAL A 81 2.15 -0.42 11.06
CA VAL A 81 2.64 -1.42 10.12
C VAL A 81 2.20 -1.00 8.72
N ILE A 82 3.13 -0.91 7.77
CA ILE A 82 2.85 -0.61 6.36
C ILE A 82 3.11 -1.83 5.50
N ILE A 83 2.15 -2.18 4.64
CA ILE A 83 2.22 -3.34 3.76
C ILE A 83 1.59 -3.03 2.40
N GLU A 84 2.21 -3.52 1.31
CA GLU A 84 1.60 -3.47 -0.02
C GLU A 84 0.47 -4.50 -0.12
N GLY A 85 -0.65 -4.15 -0.77
CA GLY A 85 -1.71 -5.10 -1.08
C GLY A 85 -1.21 -6.29 -1.91
N ILE A 86 -0.26 -6.04 -2.82
CA ILE A 86 0.61 -7.01 -3.50
C ILE A 86 1.97 -6.34 -3.67
N GLN A 87 3.05 -6.97 -3.22
CA GLN A 87 4.40 -6.45 -3.43
C GLN A 87 4.77 -6.51 -4.92
N GLY A 88 4.74 -5.37 -5.60
CA GLY A 88 5.02 -5.31 -7.02
C GLY A 88 6.51 -5.43 -7.33
N VAL A 89 7.31 -4.48 -6.87
CA VAL A 89 8.78 -4.44 -7.07
C VAL A 89 9.47 -5.65 -6.44
N GLY A 90 8.95 -6.16 -5.35
CA GLY A 90 9.43 -7.36 -4.66
C GLY A 90 9.24 -8.66 -5.44
N GLY A 91 8.54 -8.65 -6.59
CA GLY A 91 8.33 -9.81 -7.48
C GLY A 91 6.98 -10.48 -7.28
N ILE A 92 5.91 -9.70 -7.22
CA ILE A 92 4.52 -10.16 -7.08
C ILE A 92 4.35 -11.10 -5.88
N ASN A 93 4.78 -10.65 -4.70
CA ASN A 93 4.54 -11.41 -3.48
C ASN A 93 3.18 -11.00 -2.89
N ILE A 94 2.35 -11.99 -2.64
CA ILE A 94 0.95 -11.80 -2.23
C ILE A 94 0.82 -12.07 -0.74
N PRO A 95 0.34 -11.11 0.07
CA PRO A 95 -0.10 -11.38 1.42
C PRO A 95 -1.26 -12.39 1.40
N LYS A 96 -1.20 -13.43 2.21
CA LYS A 96 -2.31 -14.36 2.35
C LYS A 96 -3.48 -13.67 3.08
N PRO A 97 -4.74 -13.96 2.73
CA PRO A 97 -5.88 -13.37 3.41
C PRO A 97 -5.83 -13.57 4.93
N GLU A 98 -5.53 -14.77 5.39
CA GLU A 98 -5.45 -15.12 6.82
C GLU A 98 -4.32 -14.37 7.53
N PHE A 99 -3.24 -14.07 6.81
CA PHE A 99 -2.14 -13.26 7.34
C PHE A 99 -2.57 -11.80 7.52
N LEU A 100 -3.28 -11.21 6.55
CA LEU A 100 -3.77 -9.84 6.67
C LEU A 100 -4.79 -9.70 7.81
N GLU A 101 -5.69 -10.67 7.98
CA GLU A 101 -6.67 -10.69 9.08
C GLU A 101 -5.97 -10.80 10.45
N SER A 102 -4.97 -11.68 10.56
CA SER A 102 -4.15 -11.79 11.77
C SER A 102 -3.34 -10.52 12.03
N LEU A 103 -2.82 -9.88 10.98
CA LEU A 103 -2.06 -8.64 11.06
C LEU A 103 -2.92 -7.49 11.57
N GLU A 104 -4.15 -7.34 11.05
CA GLU A 104 -5.10 -6.35 11.54
C GLU A 104 -5.41 -6.54 13.02
N ALA A 105 -5.77 -7.77 13.43
CA ALA A 105 -6.07 -8.11 14.82
C ALA A 105 -4.88 -7.80 15.75
N LEU A 106 -3.67 -8.15 15.32
CA LEU A 106 -2.44 -7.89 16.05
C LEU A 106 -2.15 -6.39 16.18
N CYS A 107 -2.29 -5.62 15.09
CA CYS A 107 -2.15 -4.17 15.11
C CYS A 107 -3.12 -3.53 16.09
N HIS A 108 -4.40 -3.91 16.05
CA HIS A 108 -5.43 -3.38 16.94
C HIS A 108 -5.13 -3.70 18.42
N ALA A 109 -4.68 -4.92 18.73
CA ALA A 109 -4.34 -5.34 20.09
C ALA A 109 -3.22 -4.48 20.71
N HIS A 110 -2.29 -3.96 19.90
CA HIS A 110 -1.15 -3.14 20.32
C HIS A 110 -1.35 -1.62 20.09
N GLY A 111 -2.55 -1.18 19.64
CA GLY A 111 -2.82 0.21 19.29
C GLY A 111 -1.88 0.75 18.20
N THR A 112 -1.46 -0.14 17.30
CA THR A 112 -0.64 0.15 16.11
C THR A 112 -1.57 0.30 14.91
N LEU A 113 -1.31 1.22 14.00
CA LEU A 113 -2.16 1.43 12.83
C LEU A 113 -1.75 0.54 11.66
N LEU A 114 -2.74 0.03 10.92
CA LEU A 114 -2.52 -0.73 9.70
C LEU A 114 -2.63 0.18 8.47
N ILE A 115 -1.54 0.30 7.70
CA ILE A 115 -1.47 1.06 6.45
C ILE A 115 -1.38 0.07 5.28
N LEU A 116 -2.36 0.10 4.38
CA LEU A 116 -2.33 -0.64 3.12
C LEU A 116 -1.85 0.27 1.99
N ASP A 117 -0.68 -0.05 1.43
CA ASP A 117 -0.17 0.60 0.23
C ASP A 117 -0.78 -0.07 -1.01
N GLU A 118 -1.77 0.60 -1.58
CA GLU A 118 -2.47 0.18 -2.79
C GLU A 118 -2.07 1.02 -4.02
N ILE A 119 -0.90 1.65 -3.95
CA ILE A 119 -0.40 2.52 -5.03
C ILE A 119 -0.24 1.74 -6.33
N GLN A 120 0.20 0.49 -6.28
CA GLN A 120 0.38 -0.34 -7.47
C GLN A 120 -0.75 -1.35 -7.66
N SER A 121 -1.27 -1.93 -6.61
CA SER A 121 -2.27 -3.00 -6.63
C SER A 121 -3.71 -2.50 -6.74
N GLY A 122 -3.96 -1.25 -6.36
CA GLY A 122 -5.28 -0.64 -6.36
C GLY A 122 -5.79 -0.19 -7.75
N CYS A 123 -6.89 0.51 -7.74
CA CYS A 123 -7.61 1.01 -8.92
C CYS A 123 -7.98 -0.10 -9.92
N GLY A 124 -8.36 -1.27 -9.41
CA GLY A 124 -8.84 -2.38 -10.24
C GLY A 124 -7.75 -3.30 -10.81
N ARG A 125 -6.45 -2.96 -10.66
CA ARG A 125 -5.34 -3.73 -11.24
C ARG A 125 -5.35 -5.21 -10.88
N SER A 126 -5.71 -5.54 -9.66
CA SER A 126 -5.74 -6.91 -9.14
C SER A 126 -7.05 -7.67 -9.40
N GLY A 127 -8.05 -7.07 -10.07
CA GLY A 127 -9.39 -7.66 -10.24
C GLY A 127 -10.33 -7.41 -9.06
N LYS A 128 -9.89 -6.62 -8.10
CA LYS A 128 -10.68 -5.92 -7.07
C LYS A 128 -10.27 -4.46 -7.10
N PHE A 129 -11.10 -3.53 -6.61
CA PHE A 129 -10.72 -2.12 -6.59
C PHE A 129 -9.46 -1.89 -5.75
N PHE A 130 -9.36 -2.56 -4.59
CA PHE A 130 -8.15 -2.69 -3.79
C PHE A 130 -7.78 -4.17 -3.63
N ALA A 131 -6.49 -4.50 -3.66
CA ALA A 131 -6.05 -5.88 -3.51
C ALA A 131 -6.38 -6.47 -2.13
N PHE A 132 -6.37 -5.66 -1.06
CA PHE A 132 -6.74 -6.15 0.26
C PHE A 132 -8.18 -6.67 0.34
N GLN A 133 -9.06 -6.34 -0.60
CA GLN A 133 -10.44 -6.85 -0.66
C GLN A 133 -10.53 -8.34 -0.99
N TYR A 134 -9.40 -9.02 -1.21
CA TYR A 134 -9.33 -10.49 -1.19
C TYR A 134 -9.30 -11.07 0.23
N SER A 135 -9.18 -10.24 1.26
CA SER A 135 -9.28 -10.57 2.68
C SER A 135 -10.42 -9.77 3.33
N ASN A 136 -10.75 -10.12 4.56
CA ASN A 136 -11.82 -9.45 5.32
C ASN A 136 -11.21 -8.46 6.33
N VAL A 137 -10.43 -7.49 5.86
CA VAL A 137 -9.78 -6.48 6.70
C VAL A 137 -10.29 -5.07 6.43
N THR A 138 -10.26 -4.23 7.44
CA THR A 138 -10.59 -2.81 7.37
C THR A 138 -9.38 -1.99 7.83
N PRO A 139 -8.46 -1.64 6.92
CA PRO A 139 -7.25 -0.91 7.27
C PRO A 139 -7.56 0.49 7.82
N ASP A 140 -6.66 1.00 8.64
CA ASP A 140 -6.77 2.35 9.19
C ASP A 140 -6.48 3.42 8.15
N ILE A 141 -5.52 3.15 7.26
CA ILE A 141 -5.09 4.05 6.21
C ILE A 141 -4.85 3.25 4.92
N VAL A 142 -5.31 3.78 3.79
CA VAL A 142 -5.01 3.25 2.45
C VAL A 142 -4.36 4.34 1.61
N THR A 143 -3.26 4.02 0.94
CA THR A 143 -2.59 4.95 0.02
C THR A 143 -2.79 4.54 -1.43
N MET A 144 -3.00 5.52 -2.30
CA MET A 144 -3.29 5.36 -3.72
C MET A 144 -2.47 6.32 -4.56
N ALA A 145 -2.14 5.91 -5.77
CA ALA A 145 -1.59 6.75 -6.84
C ALA A 145 -1.69 6.02 -8.19
N LYS A 146 -0.74 6.22 -9.08
CA LYS A 146 -0.61 5.53 -10.39
C LYS A 146 -1.93 5.47 -11.15
N GLY A 147 -2.67 4.37 -11.00
CA GLY A 147 -3.95 4.13 -11.68
C GLY A 147 -5.05 5.14 -11.38
N ILE A 148 -4.99 5.86 -10.25
CA ILE A 148 -6.04 6.78 -9.82
C ILE A 148 -6.36 7.89 -10.84
N ALA A 149 -5.36 8.33 -11.61
CA ALA A 149 -5.53 9.38 -12.64
C ALA A 149 -4.81 9.02 -13.94
N ASN A 150 -4.56 7.72 -14.19
CA ASN A 150 -4.03 7.13 -15.43
C ASN A 150 -2.85 7.90 -16.04
N GLY A 151 -1.87 8.26 -15.21
CA GLY A 151 -0.63 8.94 -15.63
C GLY A 151 -0.56 10.42 -15.26
N PHE A 152 -1.67 11.08 -14.91
CA PHE A 152 -1.58 12.41 -14.33
C PHE A 152 -1.07 12.30 -12.87
N PRO A 153 -0.18 13.21 -12.41
CA PRO A 153 0.38 13.16 -11.05
C PRO A 153 -0.68 13.41 -9.98
N VAL A 154 -1.22 12.34 -9.40
CA VAL A 154 -2.19 12.35 -8.30
C VAL A 154 -1.83 11.23 -7.32
N GLY A 155 -1.90 11.52 -6.04
CA GLY A 155 -1.89 10.57 -4.95
C GLY A 155 -2.99 10.86 -3.94
N ALA A 156 -3.41 9.85 -3.22
CA ALA A 156 -4.41 10.00 -2.17
C ALA A 156 -4.04 9.13 -0.96
N THR A 157 -4.38 9.64 0.22
CA THR A 157 -4.33 8.92 1.48
C THR A 157 -5.77 8.91 2.01
N LEU A 158 -6.39 7.74 2.02
CA LEU A 158 -7.71 7.50 2.60
C LEU A 158 -7.50 7.15 4.08
N ILE A 159 -8.27 7.78 4.94
CA ILE A 159 -8.14 7.61 6.39
C ILE A 159 -9.46 7.15 6.99
N SER A 160 -9.39 6.29 7.99
CA SER A 160 -10.56 5.84 8.75
C SER A 160 -11.25 7.04 9.43
N PRO A 161 -12.59 7.05 9.54
CA PRO A 161 -13.33 8.11 10.24
C PRO A 161 -12.96 8.30 11.71
N LYS A 162 -12.22 7.37 12.31
CA LYS A 162 -11.72 7.50 13.69
C LYS A 162 -10.64 8.57 13.88
N PHE A 163 -10.05 9.07 12.78
CA PHE A 163 -9.05 10.13 12.85
C PHE A 163 -9.71 11.51 12.77
N GLU A 164 -9.33 12.40 13.68
CA GLU A 164 -9.66 13.81 13.55
C GLU A 164 -8.70 14.53 12.61
N ALA A 165 -9.26 15.31 11.69
CA ALA A 165 -8.48 16.16 10.81
C ALA A 165 -7.99 17.40 11.57
N VAL A 166 -6.69 17.55 11.76
CA VAL A 166 -6.10 18.72 12.40
C VAL A 166 -5.43 19.61 11.35
N LYS A 167 -5.87 20.86 11.28
CA LYS A 167 -5.35 21.83 10.32
C LYS A 167 -3.84 22.02 10.49
N GLY A 168 -3.10 21.87 9.38
CA GLY A 168 -1.66 22.09 9.34
C GLY A 168 -0.78 20.86 9.63
N GLN A 169 -1.35 19.71 10.04
CA GLN A 169 -0.57 18.49 10.24
C GLN A 169 -0.02 17.94 8.92
N LEU A 170 -0.84 17.94 7.86
CA LEU A 170 -0.45 17.54 6.52
C LEU A 170 -0.61 18.71 5.57
N GLY A 171 0.20 18.76 4.51
CA GLY A 171 0.10 19.82 3.53
C GLY A 171 0.83 19.47 2.23
N THR A 172 0.35 20.06 1.14
CA THR A 172 0.93 19.92 -0.19
C THR A 172 0.51 21.14 -1.03
N THR A 173 1.41 21.68 -1.86
CA THR A 173 1.10 22.84 -2.68
C THR A 173 0.16 22.49 -3.84
N PHE A 174 0.39 21.38 -4.50
CA PHE A 174 -0.37 20.97 -5.71
C PHE A 174 -1.35 19.84 -5.50
N GLY A 175 -1.36 19.20 -4.31
CA GLY A 175 -2.28 18.11 -4.02
C GLY A 175 -3.74 18.57 -4.05
N GLY A 176 -4.58 17.91 -4.85
CA GLY A 176 -5.97 18.27 -5.07
C GLY A 176 -6.18 19.38 -6.11
N ASN A 177 -5.18 19.66 -6.97
CA ASN A 177 -5.34 20.62 -8.06
C ASN A 177 -6.47 20.19 -9.02
N TYR A 178 -7.13 21.18 -9.64
CA TYR A 178 -8.30 20.93 -10.46
C TYR A 178 -8.08 20.00 -11.65
N LEU A 179 -6.92 20.07 -12.31
CA LEU A 179 -6.59 19.21 -13.45
C LEU A 179 -6.45 17.75 -12.98
N GLY A 180 -5.71 17.55 -11.89
CA GLY A 180 -5.55 16.21 -11.29
C GLY A 180 -6.87 15.61 -10.84
N MET A 181 -7.75 16.44 -10.24
CA MET A 181 -9.06 15.96 -9.79
C MET A 181 -9.99 15.66 -10.96
N ALA A 182 -10.00 16.48 -12.00
CA ALA A 182 -10.76 16.18 -13.21
C ALA A 182 -10.30 14.89 -13.89
N ALA A 183 -8.98 14.66 -13.97
CA ALA A 183 -8.42 13.42 -14.51
C ALA A 183 -8.81 12.21 -13.64
N ALA A 184 -8.70 12.33 -12.31
CA ALA A 184 -9.05 11.23 -11.40
C ALA A 184 -10.54 10.88 -11.47
N ILE A 185 -11.44 11.87 -11.53
CA ILE A 185 -12.89 11.65 -11.68
C ILE A 185 -13.17 10.91 -12.99
N ALA A 186 -12.65 11.42 -14.12
CA ALA A 186 -12.83 10.77 -15.42
C ALA A 186 -12.33 9.30 -15.43
N VAL A 187 -11.20 9.02 -14.78
CA VAL A 187 -10.67 7.66 -14.66
C VAL A 187 -11.60 6.78 -13.83
N MET A 188 -12.11 7.29 -12.70
CA MET A 188 -13.05 6.53 -11.87
C MET A 188 -14.35 6.22 -12.60
N ASP A 189 -14.88 7.16 -13.37
CA ASP A 189 -16.07 6.96 -14.18
C ASP A 189 -15.82 5.88 -15.26
N ILE A 190 -14.71 5.95 -15.97
CA ILE A 190 -14.32 4.93 -16.98
C ILE A 190 -14.14 3.55 -16.34
N ILE A 191 -13.44 3.44 -15.21
CA ILE A 191 -13.27 2.17 -14.49
C ILE A 191 -14.62 1.52 -14.18
N LYS A 192 -15.59 2.34 -13.74
CA LYS A 192 -16.93 1.89 -13.38
C LYS A 192 -17.75 1.54 -14.63
N ASP A 193 -17.83 2.46 -15.60
CA ASP A 193 -18.74 2.35 -16.76
C ASP A 193 -18.31 1.23 -17.71
N GLU A 194 -16.99 1.04 -17.88
CA GLU A 194 -16.42 -0.02 -18.71
C GLU A 194 -16.16 -1.31 -17.92
N LYS A 195 -16.53 -1.39 -16.65
CA LYS A 195 -16.34 -2.56 -15.77
C LYS A 195 -14.89 -3.10 -15.79
N LEU A 196 -13.93 -2.18 -15.69
CA LEU A 196 -12.51 -2.53 -15.86
C LEU A 196 -11.97 -3.39 -14.71
N VAL A 197 -12.58 -3.36 -13.53
CA VAL A 197 -12.23 -4.23 -12.40
C VAL A 197 -12.56 -5.68 -12.73
N GLU A 198 -13.78 -5.91 -13.22
CA GLU A 198 -14.25 -7.23 -13.65
C GLU A 198 -13.43 -7.74 -14.84
N ASN A 199 -13.19 -6.89 -15.83
CA ASN A 199 -12.33 -7.22 -16.97
C ASN A 199 -10.93 -7.63 -16.54
N ALA A 200 -10.33 -6.93 -15.57
CA ALA A 200 -9.01 -7.31 -15.03
C ALA A 200 -9.03 -8.69 -14.36
N ALA A 201 -10.11 -9.03 -13.64
CA ALA A 201 -10.27 -10.35 -13.05
C ALA A 201 -10.40 -11.45 -14.13
N GLU A 202 -11.27 -11.25 -15.12
CA GLU A 202 -11.55 -12.22 -16.20
C GLU A 202 -10.32 -12.46 -17.07
N VAL A 203 -9.68 -11.37 -17.54
CA VAL A 203 -8.46 -11.47 -18.38
C VAL A 203 -7.30 -12.07 -17.60
N GLY A 204 -7.16 -11.71 -16.32
CA GLY A 204 -6.16 -12.31 -15.45
C GLY A 204 -6.35 -13.82 -15.28
N ALA A 205 -7.59 -14.26 -15.02
CA ALA A 205 -7.93 -15.68 -14.94
C ALA A 205 -7.67 -16.41 -16.27
N TYR A 206 -8.02 -15.78 -17.41
CA TYR A 206 -7.72 -16.32 -18.73
C TYR A 206 -6.21 -16.50 -18.95
N ILE A 207 -5.39 -15.49 -18.63
CA ILE A 207 -3.94 -15.58 -18.75
C ILE A 207 -3.39 -16.72 -17.89
N MET A 208 -3.80 -16.81 -16.61
CA MET A 208 -3.33 -17.86 -15.70
C MET A 208 -3.68 -19.28 -16.19
N ALA A 209 -4.86 -19.45 -16.80
CA ALA A 209 -5.31 -20.74 -17.33
C ALA A 209 -4.62 -21.14 -18.64
N ASN A 210 -4.18 -20.18 -19.46
CA ASN A 210 -3.68 -20.41 -20.81
C ASN A 210 -2.17 -20.18 -20.97
N LEU A 211 -1.45 -19.85 -19.91
CA LEU A 211 0.00 -19.72 -19.97
C LEU A 211 0.65 -21.04 -20.42
N PRO A 212 1.56 -20.99 -21.40
CA PRO A 212 2.22 -22.21 -21.87
C PRO A 212 3.07 -22.84 -20.76
N LYS A 213 2.99 -24.15 -20.61
CA LYS A 213 3.91 -24.91 -19.76
C LYS A 213 5.30 -24.85 -20.37
N SER A 214 6.29 -24.43 -19.61
CA SER A 214 7.67 -24.30 -20.07
C SER A 214 8.62 -24.51 -18.88
N ASP A 215 9.71 -25.23 -19.08
CA ASP A 215 10.75 -25.42 -18.09
C ASP A 215 11.46 -24.11 -17.70
N LYS A 216 11.27 -23.07 -18.51
CA LYS A 216 11.79 -21.71 -18.24
C LYS A 216 10.92 -20.93 -17.26
N ILE A 217 9.67 -21.34 -17.06
CA ILE A 217 8.72 -20.71 -16.13
C ILE A 217 8.69 -21.51 -14.84
N LYS A 218 9.30 -21.00 -13.79
CA LYS A 218 9.35 -21.66 -12.47
C LYS A 218 7.99 -21.60 -11.74
N CYS A 219 7.32 -20.48 -11.79
CA CYS A 219 5.99 -20.29 -11.21
C CYS A 219 5.34 -19.06 -11.83
N VAL A 220 4.02 -19.03 -11.78
CA VAL A 220 3.20 -17.85 -12.11
C VAL A 220 2.32 -17.55 -10.90
N LYS A 221 2.25 -16.29 -10.51
CA LYS A 221 1.47 -15.84 -9.36
C LYS A 221 0.95 -14.42 -9.61
N GLY A 222 -0.15 -14.08 -8.99
CA GLY A 222 -0.76 -12.77 -9.15
C GLY A 222 -2.27 -12.83 -8.96
N TYR A 223 -2.88 -11.64 -8.96
CA TYR A 223 -4.32 -11.45 -9.04
C TYR A 223 -4.65 -10.48 -10.16
N GLY A 224 -5.73 -10.74 -10.90
CA GLY A 224 -6.13 -9.91 -12.04
C GLY A 224 -5.00 -9.74 -13.04
N LEU A 225 -4.66 -8.49 -13.37
CA LEU A 225 -3.59 -8.12 -14.30
C LEU A 225 -2.27 -7.72 -13.57
N MET A 226 -2.11 -8.09 -12.33
CA MET A 226 -0.86 -7.97 -11.57
C MET A 226 -0.27 -9.38 -11.40
N ILE A 227 0.43 -9.86 -12.46
CA ILE A 227 0.96 -11.22 -12.62
C ILE A 227 2.48 -11.17 -12.73
#